data_c092dd54ec4b0589c95c87e8cf747c0a
#
_entry.id   c092dd54ec4b0589c95c87e8cf747c0a
#
_cell.length_a   1.000
_cell.length_b   1.000
_cell.length_c   1.000
_cell.angle_alpha   90.00
_cell.angle_beta   90.00
_cell.angle_gamma   90.00
#
_symmetry.space_group_name_H-M   'P 1'
#
loop_
_entity.id
_entity.type
_entity.pdbx_description
1 polymer ?
#
loop_
_entity_poly.entity_id
_entity_poly.type
_entity_poly.pdbx_seq_one_letter_code
_entity_poly.pdbx_strand_id
1 'polypeptide(L)'
;MDVDRDEVARRLGEDGFVVLDVRSDGEYRGETTAPCDPRPGRIAGAQHFDLQMLLALTPDEIRTRLGPPEDVELVAYCHSGSRSELATQILASLGYRAANYRGSWHEWSRDDSLPAETG
;
A
#
# COMPACT_ATOMS: atom_id res chain seq x y z
N MET A 1 -7.59 9.30 -6.92
CA MET A 1 -6.80 8.98 -8.10
C MET A 1 -6.37 7.52 -8.05
N ASP A 2 -6.34 6.86 -9.18
CA ASP A 2 -5.94 5.45 -9.26
C ASP A 2 -4.68 5.32 -10.10
N VAL A 3 -3.86 4.31 -9.75
CA VAL A 3 -2.70 3.93 -10.56
C VAL A 3 -2.82 2.45 -10.90
N ASP A 4 -2.18 2.05 -12.00
CA ASP A 4 -2.22 0.67 -12.42
C ASP A 4 -0.95 -0.11 -11.99
N ARG A 5 -0.99 -1.42 -12.22
CA ARG A 5 0.08 -2.34 -11.87
C ARG A 5 1.41 -1.96 -12.51
N ASP A 6 1.38 -1.57 -13.78
CA ASP A 6 2.61 -1.29 -14.52
C ASP A 6 3.29 -0.03 -14.01
N GLU A 7 2.54 0.98 -13.62
CA GLU A 7 3.11 2.18 -13.02
C GLU A 7 3.75 1.87 -11.68
N VAL A 8 3.09 1.09 -10.82
CA VAL A 8 3.66 0.70 -9.53
C VAL A 8 4.95 -0.09 -9.74
N ALA A 9 4.92 -1.09 -10.62
CA ALA A 9 6.09 -1.93 -10.90
C ALA A 9 7.28 -1.11 -11.41
N ARG A 10 7.02 -0.17 -12.30
CA ARG A 10 8.07 0.67 -12.91
C ARG A 10 8.72 1.61 -11.91
N ARG A 11 7.95 2.05 -10.91
CA ARG A 11 8.41 3.07 -9.96
C ARG A 11 8.92 2.52 -8.63
N LEU A 12 8.88 1.20 -8.43
CA LEU A 12 9.42 0.60 -7.20
C LEU A 12 10.89 0.97 -7.03
N GLY A 13 11.25 1.43 -5.82
CA GLY A 13 12.62 1.84 -5.50
C GLY A 13 12.96 3.28 -5.89
N GLU A 14 12.06 4.00 -6.54
CA GLU A 14 12.24 5.40 -6.87
C GLU A 14 12.20 6.25 -5.59
N ASP A 15 13.13 7.21 -5.44
CA ASP A 15 13.20 8.06 -4.26
C ASP A 15 11.90 8.84 -4.07
N GLY A 16 11.38 8.82 -2.84
CA GLY A 16 10.14 9.52 -2.50
C GLY A 16 8.86 8.82 -2.96
N PHE A 17 8.97 7.71 -3.68
CA PHE A 17 7.79 6.91 -4.06
C PHE A 17 7.61 5.80 -3.04
N VAL A 18 6.52 5.84 -2.29
CA VAL A 18 6.26 4.94 -1.17
C VAL A 18 4.99 4.14 -1.43
N VAL A 19 5.13 2.82 -1.40
CA VAL A 19 3.99 1.90 -1.52
C VAL A 19 3.58 1.49 -0.11
N LEU A 20 2.31 1.70 0.21
CA LEU A 20 1.75 1.38 1.52
C LEU A 20 0.81 0.19 1.43
N ASP A 21 1.12 -0.83 2.21
CA ASP A 21 0.22 -1.96 2.42
C ASP A 21 -0.68 -1.60 3.61
N VAL A 22 -1.97 -1.43 3.35
CA VAL A 22 -2.93 -1.01 4.40
C VAL A 22 -3.74 -2.18 4.94
N ARG A 23 -3.32 -3.41 4.63
CA ARG A 23 -3.94 -4.63 5.14
C ARG A 23 -3.50 -4.90 6.58
N SER A 24 -4.04 -5.99 7.15
CA SER A 24 -3.64 -6.44 8.49
C SER A 24 -2.18 -6.91 8.52
N ASP A 25 -1.62 -6.99 9.73
CA ASP A 25 -0.26 -7.48 9.94
C ASP A 25 -0.06 -8.90 9.41
N GLY A 26 -1.02 -9.78 9.64
CA GLY A 26 -0.94 -11.17 9.15
C GLY A 26 -0.92 -11.25 7.62
N GLU A 27 -1.71 -10.44 6.95
CA GLU A 27 -1.70 -10.36 5.48
C GLU A 27 -0.35 -9.83 4.98
N TYR A 28 0.13 -8.75 5.59
CA TYR A 28 1.39 -8.11 5.21
C TYR A 28 2.59 -9.07 5.35
N ARG A 29 2.63 -9.85 6.42
CA ARG A 29 3.72 -10.80 6.68
C ARG A 29 3.62 -12.08 5.87
N GLY A 30 2.46 -12.34 5.25
CA GLY A 30 2.22 -13.57 4.51
C GLY A 30 1.78 -14.73 5.41
N GLU A 31 1.36 -14.45 6.65
CA GLU A 31 0.86 -15.46 7.58
C GLU A 31 -0.57 -15.88 7.26
N THR A 32 -1.35 -14.97 6.66
CA THR A 32 -2.68 -15.26 6.16
C THR A 32 -2.78 -14.78 4.72
N THR A 33 -3.59 -15.50 3.92
CA THR A 33 -3.84 -15.09 2.55
C THR A 33 -5.25 -15.52 2.15
N ALA A 34 -5.88 -14.73 1.29
CA ALA A 34 -7.18 -15.10 0.77
C ALA A 34 -7.06 -16.38 -0.07
N PRO A 35 -8.03 -17.31 0.02
CA PRO A 35 -7.95 -18.57 -0.74
C PRO A 35 -7.82 -18.38 -2.26
N CYS A 36 -8.28 -17.25 -2.77
CA CYS A 36 -8.22 -16.95 -4.20
C CYS A 36 -6.85 -16.41 -4.65
N ASP A 37 -5.95 -16.08 -3.71
CA ASP A 37 -4.65 -15.51 -4.06
C ASP A 37 -3.60 -16.61 -4.16
N PRO A 38 -2.83 -16.68 -5.27
CA PRO A 38 -1.84 -17.75 -5.47
C PRO A 38 -0.57 -17.58 -4.64
N ARG A 39 -0.27 -16.37 -4.15
CA ARG A 39 0.93 -16.11 -3.34
C ARG A 39 0.56 -15.35 -2.08
N PRO A 40 1.16 -15.71 -0.92
CA PRO A 40 1.09 -14.89 0.30
C PRO A 40 2.12 -13.77 0.25
N GLY A 41 2.01 -12.79 1.16
CA GLY A 41 3.00 -11.75 1.34
C GLY A 41 2.56 -10.40 0.86
N ARG A 42 3.53 -9.59 0.42
CA ARG A 42 3.33 -8.18 0.06
C ARG A 42 4.14 -7.80 -1.17
N ILE A 43 3.80 -6.66 -1.74
CA ILE A 43 4.64 -6.04 -2.78
C ILE A 43 6.02 -5.76 -2.16
N ALA A 44 7.08 -6.17 -2.84
CA ALA A 44 8.44 -5.98 -2.34
C ALA A 44 8.72 -4.49 -2.09
N GLY A 45 9.27 -4.18 -0.91
CA GLY A 45 9.57 -2.80 -0.52
C GLY A 45 8.40 -2.01 0.06
N ALA A 46 7.20 -2.59 0.11
CA ALA A 46 6.05 -1.91 0.68
C ALA A 46 6.23 -1.69 2.18
N GLN A 47 5.83 -0.50 2.65
CA GLN A 47 5.75 -0.21 4.07
C GLN A 47 4.36 -0.62 4.57
N HIS A 48 4.31 -1.12 5.81
CA HIS A 48 3.04 -1.50 6.40
C HIS A 48 2.43 -0.33 7.17
N PHE A 49 1.19 -0.01 6.82
CA PHE A 49 0.41 0.98 7.56
C PHE A 49 -1.05 0.53 7.57
N ASP A 50 -1.38 -0.33 8.53
CA ASP A 50 -2.71 -0.91 8.67
C ASP A 50 -3.77 0.21 8.69
N LEU A 51 -4.84 0.03 7.93
CA LEU A 51 -5.94 1.01 7.86
C LEU A 51 -6.48 1.36 9.25
N GLN A 52 -6.56 0.38 10.17
CA GLN A 52 -7.04 0.63 11.52
C GLN A 52 -6.13 1.61 12.27
N MET A 53 -4.82 1.53 12.07
CA MET A 53 -3.89 2.49 12.64
C MET A 53 -4.07 3.86 12.01
N LEU A 54 -4.26 3.91 10.70
CA LEU A 54 -4.46 5.16 10.00
C LEU A 54 -5.71 5.88 10.52
N LEU A 55 -6.75 5.13 10.86
CA LEU A 55 -7.98 5.67 11.42
C LEU A 55 -7.84 6.12 12.89
N ALA A 56 -6.87 5.56 13.62
CA ALA A 56 -6.69 5.81 15.05
C ALA A 56 -5.67 6.92 15.35
N LEU A 57 -4.70 7.14 14.46
CA LEU A 57 -3.62 8.10 14.71
C LEU A 57 -4.05 9.52 14.37
N THR A 58 -3.43 10.49 15.05
CA THR A 58 -3.60 11.90 14.72
C THR A 58 -2.86 12.24 13.42
N PRO A 59 -3.21 13.35 12.74
CA PRO A 59 -2.46 13.80 11.57
C PRO A 59 -0.96 13.96 11.83
N ASP A 60 -0.56 14.48 12.99
CA ASP A 60 0.86 14.65 13.32
C ASP A 60 1.57 13.30 13.47
N GLU A 61 0.91 12.32 14.09
CA GLU A 61 1.46 10.97 14.22
C GLU A 61 1.64 10.31 12.85
N ILE A 62 0.69 10.50 11.96
CA ILE A 62 0.78 9.98 10.59
C ILE A 62 1.98 10.62 9.87
N ARG A 63 2.13 11.94 9.96
CA ARG A 63 3.25 12.65 9.32
C ARG A 63 4.60 12.23 9.89
N THR A 64 4.66 11.94 11.18
CA THR A 64 5.89 11.44 11.81
C THR A 64 6.32 10.11 11.20
N ARG A 65 5.38 9.25 10.86
CA ARG A 65 5.67 7.93 10.27
C ARG A 65 6.00 8.00 8.79
N LEU A 66 5.33 8.87 8.04
CA LEU A 66 5.43 8.91 6.58
C LEU A 66 6.37 10.00 6.07
N GLY A 67 6.68 11.00 6.90
CA GLY A 67 7.44 12.16 6.50
C GLY A 67 6.54 13.27 5.96
N PRO A 68 7.13 14.43 5.63
CA PRO A 68 6.35 15.57 5.14
C PRO A 68 5.66 15.26 3.81
N PRO A 69 4.44 15.76 3.60
CA PRO A 69 3.71 15.52 2.36
C PRO A 69 4.45 15.95 1.10
N GLU A 70 5.27 16.98 1.17
CA GLU A 70 6.03 17.49 0.02
C GLU A 70 7.18 16.58 -0.41
N ASP A 71 7.61 15.65 0.46
CA ASP A 71 8.78 14.81 0.21
C ASP A 71 8.42 13.43 -0.34
N VAL A 72 7.16 13.03 -0.26
CA VAL A 72 6.74 11.67 -0.61
C VAL A 72 5.52 11.69 -1.51
N GLU A 73 5.44 10.68 -2.36
CA GLU A 73 4.25 10.34 -3.13
C GLU A 73 3.82 8.95 -2.71
N LEU A 74 2.56 8.79 -2.31
CA LEU A 74 2.07 7.56 -1.71
C LEU A 74 1.17 6.80 -2.67
N VAL A 75 1.34 5.48 -2.70
CA VAL A 75 0.41 4.57 -3.36
C VAL A 75 -0.03 3.55 -2.33
N ALA A 76 -1.33 3.46 -2.08
CA ALA A 76 -1.88 2.49 -1.15
C ALA A 76 -2.47 1.31 -1.89
N TYR A 77 -2.35 0.11 -1.31
CA TYR A 77 -3.04 -1.07 -1.80
C TYR A 77 -3.53 -1.93 -0.64
N CYS A 78 -4.50 -2.79 -0.94
CA CYS A 78 -5.01 -3.77 0.02
C CYS A 78 -5.19 -5.10 -0.70
N HIS A 79 -6.27 -5.83 -0.45
CA HIS A 79 -6.53 -7.07 -1.19
C HIS A 79 -7.19 -6.78 -2.54
N SER A 80 -8.23 -5.95 -2.56
CA SER A 80 -9.04 -5.71 -3.77
C SER A 80 -9.39 -4.23 -4.00
N GLY A 81 -8.74 -3.32 -3.29
CA GLY A 81 -8.82 -1.87 -3.55
C GLY A 81 -9.77 -1.08 -2.67
N SER A 82 -10.65 -1.71 -1.89
CA SER A 82 -11.64 -0.96 -1.10
C SER A 82 -11.06 -0.32 0.16
N ARG A 83 -10.26 -1.05 0.93
CA ARG A 83 -9.58 -0.49 2.11
C ARG A 83 -8.58 0.58 1.70
N SER A 84 -7.86 0.35 0.62
CA SER A 84 -6.86 1.30 0.14
C SER A 84 -7.48 2.55 -0.49
N GLU A 85 -8.70 2.47 -1.00
CA GLU A 85 -9.42 3.66 -1.45
C GLU A 85 -9.68 4.60 -0.29
N LEU A 86 -10.16 4.08 0.84
CA LEU A 86 -10.37 4.88 2.04
C LEU A 86 -9.05 5.46 2.56
N ALA A 87 -8.00 4.65 2.61
CA ALA A 87 -6.67 5.11 3.03
C ALA A 87 -6.19 6.27 2.15
N THR A 88 -6.37 6.15 0.82
CA THR A 88 -5.99 7.19 -0.12
C THR A 88 -6.74 8.49 0.16
N GLN A 89 -8.02 8.42 0.44
CA GLN A 89 -8.82 9.61 0.77
C GLN A 89 -8.34 10.29 2.05
N ILE A 90 -8.04 9.51 3.08
CA ILE A 90 -7.52 10.04 4.34
C ILE A 90 -6.18 10.75 4.11
N LEU A 91 -5.26 10.09 3.42
CA LEU A 91 -3.93 10.64 3.16
C LEU A 91 -4.00 11.90 2.30
N ALA A 92 -4.84 11.91 1.29
CA ALA A 92 -5.05 13.09 0.45
C ALA A 92 -5.58 14.27 1.26
N SER A 93 -6.48 14.01 2.21
CA SER A 93 -7.02 15.06 3.08
C SER A 93 -5.94 15.68 3.99
N LEU A 94 -4.85 14.97 4.23
CA LEU A 94 -3.72 15.44 5.02
C LEU A 94 -2.65 16.15 4.18
N GLY A 95 -2.89 16.33 2.89
CA GLY A 95 -2.01 17.04 1.98
C GLY A 95 -1.05 16.16 1.19
N TYR A 96 -1.11 14.83 1.33
CA TYR A 96 -0.26 13.93 0.57
C TYR A 96 -0.74 13.77 -0.87
N ARG A 97 0.21 13.61 -1.79
CA ARG A 97 -0.09 13.06 -3.12
C ARG A 97 -0.29 11.58 -2.93
N ALA A 98 -1.52 11.12 -3.00
CA ALA A 98 -1.87 9.74 -2.71
C ALA A 98 -2.73 9.16 -3.82
N ALA A 99 -2.43 7.96 -4.22
CA ALA A 99 -3.16 7.23 -5.25
C ALA A 99 -3.50 5.83 -4.76
N ASN A 100 -4.56 5.26 -5.29
CA ASN A 100 -4.99 3.91 -4.98
C ASN A 100 -4.53 2.96 -6.09
N TYR A 101 -3.73 1.95 -5.74
CA TYR A 101 -3.51 0.83 -6.64
C TYR A 101 -4.69 -0.14 -6.48
N ARG A 102 -5.71 0.08 -7.30
CA ARG A 102 -6.98 -0.62 -7.16
C ARG A 102 -6.86 -2.13 -7.38
N GLY A 103 -6.00 -2.57 -8.29
CA GLY A 103 -5.78 -4.00 -8.53
C GLY A 103 -5.29 -4.74 -7.30
N SER A 104 -4.48 -4.09 -6.50
CA SER A 104 -4.03 -4.53 -5.17
C SER A 104 -3.36 -5.90 -5.20
N TRP A 105 -3.30 -6.57 -4.05
CA TRP A 105 -2.64 -7.87 -3.94
C TRP A 105 -3.32 -8.93 -4.80
N HIS A 106 -4.62 -8.83 -4.98
CA HIS A 106 -5.37 -9.75 -5.84
C HIS A 106 -4.80 -9.80 -7.25
N GLU A 107 -4.44 -8.66 -7.81
CA GLU A 107 -3.82 -8.58 -9.15
C GLU A 107 -2.31 -8.89 -9.09
N TRP A 108 -1.60 -8.24 -8.15
CA TRP A 108 -0.14 -8.36 -8.06
C TRP A 108 0.32 -9.79 -7.83
N SER A 109 -0.37 -10.53 -6.96
CA SER A 109 0.00 -11.89 -6.60
C SER A 109 -0.13 -12.88 -7.75
N ARG A 110 -0.91 -12.54 -8.78
CA ARG A 110 -1.15 -13.40 -9.92
C ARG A 110 -0.07 -13.32 -11.00
N ASP A 111 0.80 -12.33 -10.92
CA ASP A 111 1.89 -12.17 -11.89
C ASP A 111 3.21 -12.55 -11.21
N ASP A 112 3.73 -13.73 -11.53
CA ASP A 112 4.95 -14.28 -10.93
C ASP A 112 6.18 -13.44 -11.27
N SER A 113 6.14 -12.60 -12.30
CA SER A 113 7.24 -11.72 -12.67
C SER A 113 7.36 -10.52 -11.73
N LEU A 114 6.32 -10.21 -10.96
CA LEU A 114 6.31 -9.07 -10.06
C LEU A 114 6.91 -9.43 -8.70
N PRO A 115 7.75 -8.54 -8.13
CA PRO A 115 8.47 -8.87 -6.90
C PRO A 115 7.54 -8.87 -5.68
N ALA A 116 7.70 -9.90 -4.85
CA ALA A 116 6.94 -10.05 -3.61
C ALA A 116 7.87 -10.56 -2.50
N GLU A 117 7.50 -10.30 -1.25
CA GLU A 117 8.26 -10.76 -0.10
C GLU A 117 7.34 -11.11 1.06
N THR A 118 7.85 -11.92 2.01
CA THR A 118 7.15 -12.34 3.22
C THR A 118 7.98 -12.03 4.45
N GLY A 119 7.37 -12.15 5.62
CA GLY A 119 8.08 -11.97 6.91
C GLY A 119 7.92 -10.62 7.58
#